data_4faa4495f0edd56439db026e8a67c128
#
_entry.id   4faa4495f0edd56439db026e8a67c128
#
_cell.length_a   1.000
_cell.length_b   1.000
_cell.length_c   1.000
_cell.angle_alpha   90.00
_cell.angle_beta   90.00
_cell.angle_gamma   90.00
#
_symmetry.space_group_name_H-M   'P 1'
#
loop_
_entity.id
_entity.type
_entity.pdbx_description
1 polymer ?
#
loop_
_entity_poly.entity_id
_entity_poly.type
_entity_poly.pdbx_seq_one_letter_code
_entity_poly.pdbx_strand_id
1 'polypeptide(L)'
;MATIKDVASRAGVSISTVSHVLNHTRRVSEDATQKVLEAVAELNYAPNSVARSLKINSTKTIGMLVTTSANPFFAEVVQGVEAYCFEQGYSLILCNTENQPPRQQHYLRMLMEKRVDGLLVLGTDIDTQFRDMLRIHKNVPQVVLDWGNECDFANVINDNARIGARLAVRHLLEQGHTNIVCITGHLAKPTTQQRLDGVRDALAEQGMTLKEEQIFEGDYESQSGFDAMQRILALTPRPTAVFAFDDPMAIGAICAAWEAGVKVPDDISMIGYDDVEMARFSSPPLTTIRHPKAELGLLAVQQLVSRIRNKELEV
;
A
#
# COMPACT_ATOMS: atom_id res chain seq x y z
N MET A 1 -24.31 30.47 -4.84
CA MET A 1 -24.42 29.09 -4.32
C MET A 1 -25.45 29.08 -3.22
N ALA A 2 -26.49 28.24 -3.30
CA ALA A 2 -27.52 28.20 -2.26
C ALA A 2 -26.92 27.79 -0.93
N THR A 3 -27.47 28.30 0.18
CA THR A 3 -27.01 28.01 1.55
C THR A 3 -28.06 27.18 2.29
N ILE A 4 -27.69 26.58 3.43
CA ILE A 4 -28.65 25.87 4.29
C ILE A 4 -29.77 26.79 4.79
N LYS A 5 -29.54 28.11 4.87
CA LYS A 5 -30.53 29.09 5.23
C LYS A 5 -31.60 29.26 4.13
N ASP A 6 -31.17 29.24 2.89
CA ASP A 6 -32.06 29.34 1.72
C ASP A 6 -32.95 28.09 1.62
N VAL A 7 -32.42 26.89 1.86
CA VAL A 7 -33.17 25.64 1.94
C VAL A 7 -34.20 25.72 3.08
N ALA A 8 -33.80 26.18 4.25
CA ALA A 8 -34.72 26.31 5.42
C ALA A 8 -35.85 27.28 5.13
N SER A 9 -35.55 28.42 4.51
CA SER A 9 -36.55 29.43 4.12
C SER A 9 -37.50 28.86 3.04
N ARG A 10 -36.99 28.16 2.05
CA ARG A 10 -37.79 27.58 0.94
C ARG A 10 -38.69 26.44 1.41
N ALA A 11 -38.19 25.59 2.34
CA ALA A 11 -38.93 24.49 2.93
C ALA A 11 -39.92 24.93 4.08
N GLY A 12 -39.82 26.16 4.55
CA GLY A 12 -40.65 26.66 5.67
C GLY A 12 -40.31 25.98 7.00
N VAL A 13 -39.04 25.58 7.23
CA VAL A 13 -38.59 24.89 8.45
C VAL A 13 -37.37 25.57 9.06
N SER A 14 -36.96 25.16 10.26
CA SER A 14 -35.73 25.66 10.87
C SER A 14 -34.48 25.11 10.23
N ILE A 15 -33.33 25.84 10.31
CA ILE A 15 -32.03 25.37 9.86
C ILE A 15 -31.65 24.03 10.53
N SER A 16 -32.01 23.87 11.82
CA SER A 16 -31.79 22.63 12.56
C SER A 16 -32.61 21.46 11.96
N THR A 17 -33.84 21.69 11.54
CA THR A 17 -34.67 20.68 10.87
C THR A 17 -34.02 20.25 9.55
N VAL A 18 -33.59 21.19 8.70
CA VAL A 18 -32.83 20.87 7.47
C VAL A 18 -31.58 20.03 7.78
N SER A 19 -30.80 20.43 8.79
CA SER A 19 -29.61 19.68 9.21
C SER A 19 -29.96 18.26 9.69
N HIS A 20 -31.03 18.08 10.41
CA HIS A 20 -31.49 16.76 10.88
C HIS A 20 -31.95 15.86 9.74
N VAL A 21 -32.67 16.41 8.76
CA VAL A 21 -33.10 15.66 7.56
C VAL A 21 -31.90 15.22 6.75
N LEU A 22 -30.99 16.15 6.40
CA LEU A 22 -29.84 15.86 5.53
C LEU A 22 -28.80 14.92 6.17
N ASN A 23 -28.67 14.95 7.50
CA ASN A 23 -27.68 14.13 8.21
C ASN A 23 -28.29 12.91 8.92
N HIS A 24 -29.60 12.70 8.84
CA HIS A 24 -30.31 11.59 9.50
C HIS A 24 -30.04 11.51 11.00
N THR A 25 -29.80 12.66 11.68
CA THR A 25 -29.35 12.69 13.07
C THR A 25 -30.52 12.66 14.09
N ARG A 26 -31.74 12.90 13.63
CA ARG A 26 -32.96 12.83 14.44
C ARG A 26 -34.16 12.54 13.55
N ARG A 27 -35.14 11.86 14.08
CA ARG A 27 -36.42 11.64 13.38
C ARG A 27 -37.14 12.98 13.16
N VAL A 28 -37.49 13.26 11.91
CA VAL A 28 -38.25 14.43 11.45
C VAL A 28 -39.55 13.87 10.84
N SER A 29 -40.63 14.63 10.85
CA SER A 29 -41.90 14.21 10.23
C SER A 29 -41.71 14.02 8.71
N GLU A 30 -42.48 13.12 8.11
CA GLU A 30 -42.42 12.82 6.69
C GLU A 30 -42.69 14.07 5.83
N ASP A 31 -43.73 14.88 6.22
CA ASP A 31 -44.06 16.15 5.55
C ASP A 31 -42.87 17.14 5.55
N ALA A 32 -42.21 17.34 6.68
CA ALA A 32 -41.06 18.23 6.78
C ALA A 32 -39.86 17.67 6.02
N THR A 33 -39.65 16.36 6.03
CA THR A 33 -38.60 15.69 5.26
C THR A 33 -38.78 15.89 3.76
N GLN A 34 -40.00 15.69 3.26
CA GLN A 34 -40.35 15.88 1.86
C GLN A 34 -40.11 17.32 1.41
N LYS A 35 -40.58 18.30 2.16
CA LYS A 35 -40.37 19.74 1.87
C LYS A 35 -38.89 20.12 1.81
N VAL A 36 -38.08 19.55 2.70
CA VAL A 36 -36.66 19.82 2.71
C VAL A 36 -35.97 19.21 1.46
N LEU A 37 -36.29 17.96 1.09
CA LEU A 37 -35.72 17.30 -0.07
C LEU A 37 -36.12 18.01 -1.38
N GLU A 38 -37.35 18.46 -1.51
CA GLU A 38 -37.82 19.25 -2.63
C GLU A 38 -37.05 20.59 -2.74
N ALA A 39 -36.91 21.32 -1.63
CA ALA A 39 -36.16 22.57 -1.59
C ALA A 39 -34.66 22.36 -1.93
N VAL A 40 -34.05 21.26 -1.48
CA VAL A 40 -32.66 20.89 -1.83
C VAL A 40 -32.53 20.67 -3.33
N ALA A 41 -33.44 19.91 -3.94
CA ALA A 41 -33.43 19.64 -5.39
C ALA A 41 -33.64 20.93 -6.20
N GLU A 42 -34.66 21.73 -5.84
CA GLU A 42 -35.01 22.97 -6.53
C GLU A 42 -33.88 24.01 -6.50
N LEU A 43 -33.20 24.13 -5.35
CA LEU A 43 -32.11 25.08 -5.16
C LEU A 43 -30.75 24.52 -5.60
N ASN A 44 -30.72 23.27 -6.06
CA ASN A 44 -29.48 22.53 -6.37
C ASN A 44 -28.44 22.67 -5.21
N TYR A 45 -28.96 22.54 -3.99
CA TYR A 45 -28.15 22.73 -2.78
C TYR A 45 -27.28 21.50 -2.49
N ALA A 46 -25.97 21.68 -2.43
CA ALA A 46 -25.06 20.68 -1.92
C ALA A 46 -24.60 21.04 -0.49
N PRO A 47 -24.74 20.13 0.49
CA PRO A 47 -24.28 20.37 1.85
C PRO A 47 -22.80 20.75 1.87
N ASN A 48 -22.44 21.80 2.60
CA ASN A 48 -21.06 22.22 2.76
C ASN A 48 -20.34 21.25 3.73
N SER A 49 -19.51 20.37 3.17
CA SER A 49 -18.72 19.39 3.93
C SER A 49 -17.75 20.05 4.92
N VAL A 50 -17.19 21.21 4.57
CA VAL A 50 -16.25 21.95 5.43
C VAL A 50 -16.97 22.47 6.69
N ALA A 51 -18.16 23.08 6.53
CA ALA A 51 -18.94 23.54 7.68
C ALA A 51 -19.39 22.39 8.59
N ARG A 52 -19.71 21.22 7.99
CA ARG A 52 -20.08 20.02 8.71
C ARG A 52 -18.88 19.45 9.48
N SER A 53 -17.71 19.34 8.83
CA SER A 53 -16.51 18.78 9.46
C SER A 53 -16.02 19.61 10.65
N LEU A 54 -16.16 20.93 10.60
CA LEU A 54 -15.85 21.80 11.73
C LEU A 54 -16.77 21.55 12.94
N LYS A 55 -18.03 21.21 12.68
CA LYS A 55 -19.01 20.96 13.78
C LYS A 55 -18.83 19.59 14.43
N ILE A 56 -18.49 18.56 13.63
CA ILE A 56 -18.34 17.18 14.12
C ILE A 56 -16.87 16.78 14.38
N ASN A 57 -15.93 17.71 14.13
CA ASN A 57 -14.47 17.50 14.24
C ASN A 57 -13.96 16.27 13.48
N SER A 58 -14.61 15.93 12.37
CA SER A 58 -14.23 14.82 11.49
C SER A 58 -14.52 15.18 10.04
N THR A 59 -13.55 14.92 9.15
CA THR A 59 -13.66 15.17 7.71
C THR A 59 -14.14 13.96 6.94
N LYS A 60 -14.24 12.79 7.60
CA LYS A 60 -14.44 11.48 6.96
C LYS A 60 -13.46 11.25 5.81
N THR A 61 -12.21 11.65 6.02
CA THR A 61 -11.14 11.53 5.02
C THR A 61 -9.94 10.83 5.64
N ILE A 62 -9.41 9.84 4.94
CA ILE A 62 -8.17 9.14 5.29
C ILE A 62 -7.11 9.56 4.27
N GLY A 63 -5.92 9.91 4.75
CA GLY A 63 -4.74 10.12 3.92
C GLY A 63 -3.94 8.82 3.78
N MET A 64 -3.42 8.56 2.58
CA MET A 64 -2.54 7.42 2.34
C MET A 64 -1.31 7.86 1.56
N LEU A 65 -0.14 7.60 2.13
CA LEU A 65 1.15 7.80 1.49
C LEU A 65 1.66 6.44 1.00
N VAL A 66 1.96 6.33 -0.28
CA VAL A 66 2.55 5.14 -0.88
C VAL A 66 3.83 5.51 -1.63
N THR A 67 4.72 4.56 -1.84
CA THR A 67 5.89 4.77 -2.71
C THR A 67 5.44 5.11 -4.11
N THR A 68 4.69 4.22 -4.73
CA THR A 68 4.13 4.40 -6.08
C THR A 68 2.87 3.55 -6.22
N SER A 69 1.88 4.09 -6.91
CA SER A 69 0.69 3.31 -7.30
C SER A 69 0.86 2.61 -8.66
N ALA A 70 2.01 2.78 -9.31
CA ALA A 70 2.33 2.12 -10.57
C ALA A 70 2.74 0.64 -10.37
N ASN A 71 3.39 0.32 -9.24
CA ASN A 71 3.72 -1.06 -8.91
C ASN A 71 2.43 -1.82 -8.51
N PRO A 72 2.12 -2.96 -9.16
CA PRO A 72 0.89 -3.71 -8.91
C PRO A 72 0.69 -4.14 -7.45
N PHE A 73 1.76 -4.42 -6.70
CA PHE A 73 1.68 -4.74 -5.27
C PHE A 73 0.96 -3.62 -4.50
N PHE A 74 1.43 -2.38 -4.66
CA PHE A 74 0.83 -1.23 -3.97
C PHE A 74 -0.59 -0.95 -4.47
N ALA A 75 -0.84 -1.12 -5.78
CA ALA A 75 -2.17 -0.93 -6.35
C ALA A 75 -3.22 -1.86 -5.73
N GLU A 76 -2.89 -3.15 -5.54
CA GLU A 76 -3.80 -4.12 -4.94
C GLU A 76 -4.01 -3.87 -3.43
N VAL A 77 -2.99 -3.41 -2.69
CA VAL A 77 -3.14 -2.96 -1.29
C VAL A 77 -4.06 -1.75 -1.20
N VAL A 78 -3.86 -0.75 -2.08
CA VAL A 78 -4.72 0.45 -2.15
C VAL A 78 -6.16 0.07 -2.45
N GLN A 79 -6.40 -0.90 -3.33
CA GLN A 79 -7.75 -1.39 -3.65
C GLN A 79 -8.46 -1.95 -2.40
N GLY A 80 -7.77 -2.73 -1.57
CA GLY A 80 -8.31 -3.24 -0.30
C GLY A 80 -8.65 -2.11 0.69
N VAL A 81 -7.80 -1.08 0.76
CA VAL A 81 -8.03 0.11 1.60
C VAL A 81 -9.24 0.90 1.10
N GLU A 82 -9.30 1.18 -0.21
CA GLU A 82 -10.35 2.00 -0.83
C GLU A 82 -11.73 1.36 -0.68
N ALA A 83 -11.85 0.06 -0.95
CA ALA A 83 -13.11 -0.66 -0.82
C ALA A 83 -13.69 -0.53 0.60
N TYR A 84 -12.87 -0.70 1.63
CA TYR A 84 -13.31 -0.54 3.02
C TYR A 84 -13.62 0.91 3.37
N CYS A 85 -12.82 1.87 2.89
CA CYS A 85 -13.12 3.30 3.07
C CYS A 85 -14.50 3.64 2.52
N PHE A 86 -14.81 3.19 1.30
CA PHE A 86 -16.10 3.40 0.65
C PHE A 86 -17.26 2.84 1.49
N GLU A 87 -17.15 1.57 1.93
CA GLU A 87 -18.16 0.92 2.77
C GLU A 87 -18.41 1.66 4.10
N GLN A 88 -17.35 2.23 4.69
CA GLN A 88 -17.43 2.95 5.97
C GLN A 88 -17.72 4.45 5.83
N GLY A 89 -17.95 4.94 4.61
CA GLY A 89 -18.24 6.35 4.31
C GLY A 89 -17.05 7.28 4.49
N TYR A 90 -15.83 6.78 4.29
CA TYR A 90 -14.62 7.60 4.23
C TYR A 90 -14.21 7.87 2.78
N SER A 91 -13.63 9.05 2.54
CA SER A 91 -12.89 9.36 1.31
C SER A 91 -11.43 9.05 1.50
N LEU A 92 -10.76 8.52 0.47
CA LEU A 92 -9.32 8.27 0.46
C LEU A 92 -8.59 9.33 -0.36
N ILE A 93 -7.54 9.95 0.22
CA ILE A 93 -6.58 10.79 -0.52
C ILE A 93 -5.29 10.00 -0.64
N LEU A 94 -5.00 9.54 -1.86
CA LEU A 94 -3.77 8.81 -2.20
C LEU A 94 -2.68 9.75 -2.65
N CYS A 95 -1.46 9.62 -2.10
CA CYS A 95 -0.29 10.42 -2.42
C CYS A 95 0.90 9.51 -2.77
N ASN A 96 1.43 9.64 -3.98
CA ASN A 96 2.63 8.93 -4.45
C ASN A 96 3.89 9.70 -4.06
N THR A 97 4.70 9.13 -3.18
CA THR A 97 5.90 9.79 -2.64
C THR A 97 7.15 9.57 -3.49
N GLU A 98 7.16 8.49 -4.29
CA GLU A 98 8.32 8.05 -5.09
C GLU A 98 9.61 7.93 -4.26
N ASN A 99 9.47 7.61 -2.97
CA ASN A 99 10.56 7.61 -1.97
C ASN A 99 11.38 8.91 -1.93
N GLN A 100 10.80 10.04 -2.37
CA GLN A 100 11.46 11.34 -2.37
C GLN A 100 11.14 12.10 -1.08
N PRO A 101 12.12 12.37 -0.19
CA PRO A 101 11.89 13.08 1.06
C PRO A 101 11.12 14.42 0.92
N PRO A 102 11.39 15.27 -0.11
CA PRO A 102 10.59 16.47 -0.30
C PRO A 102 9.11 16.22 -0.58
N ARG A 103 8.78 15.17 -1.35
CA ARG A 103 7.38 14.79 -1.62
C ARG A 103 6.69 14.24 -0.39
N GLN A 104 7.38 13.39 0.38
CA GLN A 104 6.87 12.85 1.65
C GLN A 104 6.46 13.97 2.60
N GLN A 105 7.36 14.94 2.81
CA GLN A 105 7.13 16.08 3.68
C GLN A 105 6.00 16.98 3.17
N HIS A 106 5.96 17.25 1.85
CA HIS A 106 4.92 18.03 1.23
C HIS A 106 3.55 17.40 1.41
N TYR A 107 3.41 16.12 1.06
CA TYR A 107 2.13 15.42 1.17
C TYR A 107 1.67 15.24 2.60
N LEU A 108 2.58 14.95 3.54
CA LEU A 108 2.21 14.87 4.95
C LEU A 108 1.64 16.21 5.45
N ARG A 109 2.31 17.33 5.16
CA ARG A 109 1.80 18.66 5.52
C ARG A 109 0.44 18.95 4.89
N MET A 110 0.29 18.68 3.59
CA MET A 110 -0.96 18.85 2.86
C MET A 110 -2.10 18.04 3.49
N LEU A 111 -1.86 16.76 3.85
CA LEU A 111 -2.86 15.92 4.49
C LEU A 111 -3.25 16.45 5.88
N MET A 112 -2.29 16.96 6.65
CA MET A 112 -2.56 17.58 7.96
C MET A 112 -3.36 18.89 7.81
N GLU A 113 -3.05 19.74 6.83
CA GLU A 113 -3.83 20.95 6.51
C GLU A 113 -5.28 20.62 6.10
N LYS A 114 -5.47 19.50 5.37
CA LYS A 114 -6.80 18.97 5.03
C LYS A 114 -7.52 18.30 6.20
N ARG A 115 -6.86 18.20 7.36
CA ARG A 115 -7.41 17.61 8.59
C ARG A 115 -7.93 16.19 8.37
N VAL A 116 -7.12 15.34 7.73
CA VAL A 116 -7.49 13.92 7.59
C VAL A 116 -7.71 13.28 8.97
N ASP A 117 -8.70 12.41 9.10
CA ASP A 117 -9.04 11.75 10.36
C ASP A 117 -8.03 10.68 10.75
N GLY A 118 -7.29 10.15 9.78
CA GLY A 118 -6.24 9.16 9.96
C GLY A 118 -5.28 9.08 8.78
N LEU A 119 -4.14 8.45 9.00
CA LEU A 119 -3.04 8.33 8.04
C LEU A 119 -2.60 6.87 7.89
N LEU A 120 -2.50 6.40 6.64
CA LEU A 120 -1.80 5.17 6.26
C LEU A 120 -0.47 5.52 5.58
N VAL A 121 0.59 4.80 5.92
CA VAL A 121 1.91 4.94 5.26
C VAL A 121 2.35 3.55 4.81
N LEU A 122 2.60 3.37 3.51
CA LEU A 122 2.92 2.07 2.93
C LEU A 122 4.19 2.13 2.08
N GLY A 123 5.15 1.26 2.40
CA GLY A 123 6.36 1.02 1.60
C GLY A 123 7.27 2.25 1.43
N THR A 124 6.92 3.38 2.06
CA THR A 124 7.66 4.63 1.98
C THR A 124 8.91 4.56 2.87
N ASP A 125 10.06 4.94 2.33
CA ASP A 125 11.28 5.03 3.13
C ASP A 125 11.12 6.11 4.20
N ILE A 126 11.24 5.71 5.47
CA ILE A 126 11.03 6.58 6.61
C ILE A 126 12.39 6.93 7.20
N ASP A 127 12.96 8.04 6.73
CA ASP A 127 14.15 8.62 7.34
C ASP A 127 13.84 9.25 8.70
N THR A 128 14.86 9.67 9.41
CA THR A 128 14.73 10.28 10.75
C THR A 128 13.84 11.52 10.71
N GLN A 129 13.98 12.37 9.68
CA GLN A 129 13.21 13.61 9.54
C GLN A 129 11.73 13.32 9.31
N PHE A 130 11.40 12.40 8.42
CA PHE A 130 10.01 12.03 8.15
C PHE A 130 9.38 11.34 9.37
N ARG A 131 10.15 10.51 10.09
CA ARG A 131 9.73 9.89 11.35
C ARG A 131 9.35 10.95 12.39
N ASP A 132 10.18 11.99 12.56
CA ASP A 132 9.91 13.06 13.52
C ASP A 132 8.66 13.85 13.12
N MET A 133 8.43 14.07 11.83
CA MET A 133 7.20 14.69 11.35
C MET A 133 5.96 13.84 11.66
N LEU A 134 6.01 12.53 11.45
CA LEU A 134 4.92 11.61 11.82
C LEU A 134 4.67 11.65 13.34
N ARG A 135 5.73 11.67 14.16
CA ARG A 135 5.65 11.74 15.63
C ARG A 135 5.03 13.07 16.11
N ILE A 136 5.33 14.20 15.47
CA ILE A 136 4.69 15.49 15.77
C ILE A 136 3.18 15.39 15.60
N HIS A 137 2.72 14.64 14.62
CA HIS A 137 1.30 14.44 14.32
C HIS A 137 0.68 13.19 14.97
N LYS A 138 1.28 12.65 16.05
CA LYS A 138 0.79 11.44 16.76
C LYS A 138 -0.66 11.52 17.25
N ASN A 139 -1.21 12.74 17.34
CA ASN A 139 -2.63 12.95 17.68
C ASN A 139 -3.58 12.55 16.53
N VAL A 140 -3.10 12.40 15.31
CA VAL A 140 -3.84 11.80 14.20
C VAL A 140 -3.53 10.30 14.24
N PRO A 141 -4.53 9.40 14.30
CA PRO A 141 -4.32 7.96 14.23
C PRO A 141 -3.50 7.58 12.99
N GLN A 142 -2.49 6.75 13.16
CA GLN A 142 -1.57 6.35 12.10
C GLN A 142 -1.37 4.84 12.10
N VAL A 143 -1.31 4.25 10.90
CA VAL A 143 -0.89 2.87 10.68
C VAL A 143 0.19 2.86 9.60
N VAL A 144 1.29 2.20 9.89
CA VAL A 144 2.44 2.06 8.99
C VAL A 144 2.56 0.61 8.57
N LEU A 145 2.68 0.38 7.27
CA LEU A 145 2.83 -0.95 6.69
C LEU A 145 4.23 -1.09 6.09
N ASP A 146 4.80 -2.29 6.23
CA ASP A 146 6.04 -2.69 5.60
C ASP A 146 7.23 -1.79 5.97
N TRP A 147 7.33 -1.46 7.26
CA TRP A 147 8.41 -0.60 7.76
C TRP A 147 9.59 -1.36 8.39
N GLY A 148 9.34 -2.59 8.81
CA GLY A 148 10.38 -3.45 9.40
C GLY A 148 10.78 -3.14 10.85
N ASN A 149 10.40 -1.98 11.40
CA ASN A 149 10.74 -1.55 12.75
C ASN A 149 9.49 -1.19 13.56
N GLU A 150 9.55 -1.43 14.88
CA GLU A 150 8.55 -0.94 15.81
C GLU A 150 8.61 0.60 15.92
N CYS A 151 7.46 1.23 16.12
CA CYS A 151 7.36 2.65 16.42
C CYS A 151 6.39 2.92 17.57
N ASP A 152 6.66 3.98 18.33
CA ASP A 152 5.92 4.37 19.53
C ASP A 152 4.71 5.29 19.24
N PHE A 153 4.52 5.72 17.99
CA PHE A 153 3.46 6.67 17.60
C PHE A 153 2.43 6.11 16.63
N ALA A 154 2.69 4.95 16.01
CA ALA A 154 1.79 4.32 15.05
C ALA A 154 1.71 2.81 15.27
N ASN A 155 0.64 2.18 14.80
CA ASN A 155 0.61 0.72 14.65
C ASN A 155 1.45 0.34 13.43
N VAL A 156 2.30 -0.67 13.60
CA VAL A 156 3.11 -1.22 12.52
C VAL A 156 2.54 -2.58 12.12
N ILE A 157 2.34 -2.77 10.83
CA ILE A 157 1.98 -4.06 10.24
C ILE A 157 3.12 -4.43 9.31
N ASN A 158 3.82 -5.51 9.62
CA ASN A 158 4.89 -6.06 8.81
C ASN A 158 4.45 -7.38 8.18
N ASP A 159 4.95 -7.64 6.98
CA ASP A 159 4.88 -8.96 6.38
C ASP A 159 5.92 -9.92 7.01
N ASN A 160 5.84 -11.20 6.63
CA ASN A 160 6.83 -12.19 6.99
C ASN A 160 7.86 -12.38 5.85
N ALA A 161 8.47 -11.28 5.39
CA ALA A 161 9.40 -11.24 4.25
C ALA A 161 10.50 -12.31 4.34
N ARG A 162 11.09 -12.51 5.53
CA ARG A 162 12.10 -13.54 5.77
C ARG A 162 11.55 -14.97 5.55
N ILE A 163 10.33 -15.25 6.03
CA ILE A 163 9.70 -16.56 5.86
C ILE A 163 9.36 -16.80 4.39
N GLY A 164 8.78 -15.83 3.72
CA GLY A 164 8.44 -15.92 2.29
C GLY A 164 9.67 -16.19 1.42
N ALA A 165 10.76 -15.46 1.63
CA ALA A 165 12.00 -15.65 0.89
C ALA A 165 12.63 -17.03 1.18
N ARG A 166 12.58 -17.50 2.44
CA ARG A 166 13.03 -18.86 2.79
C ARG A 166 12.20 -19.94 2.07
N LEU A 167 10.90 -19.77 1.95
CA LEU A 167 10.03 -20.69 1.20
C LEU A 167 10.38 -20.72 -0.29
N ALA A 168 10.62 -19.54 -0.92
CA ALA A 168 11.02 -19.43 -2.32
C ALA A 168 12.31 -20.23 -2.60
N VAL A 169 13.34 -20.00 -1.78
CA VAL A 169 14.64 -20.67 -1.97
C VAL A 169 14.54 -22.17 -1.64
N ARG A 170 13.82 -22.57 -0.62
CA ARG A 170 13.59 -23.99 -0.32
C ARG A 170 12.92 -24.71 -1.50
N HIS A 171 11.94 -24.07 -2.14
CA HIS A 171 11.32 -24.63 -3.35
C HIS A 171 12.36 -24.86 -4.46
N LEU A 172 13.27 -23.90 -4.71
CA LEU A 172 14.33 -24.07 -5.70
C LEU A 172 15.31 -25.21 -5.31
N LEU A 173 15.66 -25.30 -4.03
CA LEU A 173 16.53 -26.37 -3.51
C LEU A 173 15.88 -27.75 -3.64
N GLU A 174 14.59 -27.86 -3.39
CA GLU A 174 13.80 -29.10 -3.56
C GLU A 174 13.71 -29.55 -5.03
N GLN A 175 13.82 -28.59 -5.98
CA GLN A 175 13.96 -28.89 -7.42
C GLN A 175 15.40 -29.20 -7.85
N GLY A 176 16.36 -29.25 -6.92
CA GLY A 176 17.75 -29.62 -7.17
C GLY A 176 18.66 -28.46 -7.57
N HIS A 177 18.20 -27.20 -7.51
CA HIS A 177 19.04 -26.06 -7.81
C HIS A 177 20.02 -25.77 -6.67
N THR A 178 21.32 -25.67 -6.98
CA THR A 178 22.38 -25.31 -6.02
C THR A 178 23.13 -24.03 -6.40
N ASN A 179 23.03 -23.59 -7.66
CA ASN A 179 23.60 -22.34 -8.14
C ASN A 179 22.45 -21.34 -8.35
N ILE A 180 22.05 -20.67 -7.26
CA ILE A 180 20.92 -19.75 -7.19
C ILE A 180 21.46 -18.33 -7.06
N VAL A 181 20.90 -17.37 -7.77
CA VAL A 181 21.18 -15.93 -7.63
C VAL A 181 19.91 -15.19 -7.26
N CYS A 182 20.07 -13.99 -6.69
CA CYS A 182 18.95 -13.14 -6.29
C CYS A 182 18.99 -11.82 -7.07
N ILE A 183 17.80 -11.39 -7.57
CA ILE A 183 17.57 -10.02 -8.00
C ILE A 183 16.81 -9.34 -6.85
N THR A 184 17.49 -8.43 -6.16
CA THR A 184 16.94 -7.81 -4.93
C THR A 184 16.31 -6.46 -5.23
N GLY A 185 15.60 -5.88 -4.26
CA GLY A 185 15.35 -4.45 -4.25
C GLY A 185 16.56 -3.69 -3.69
N HIS A 186 16.37 -2.40 -3.39
CA HIS A 186 17.42 -1.58 -2.76
C HIS A 186 17.91 -2.21 -1.47
N LEU A 187 19.22 -2.46 -1.38
CA LEU A 187 19.85 -3.16 -0.25
C LEU A 187 19.72 -2.42 1.09
N ALA A 188 19.51 -1.11 1.05
CA ALA A 188 19.28 -0.31 2.25
C ALA A 188 17.89 -0.52 2.89
N LYS A 189 16.94 -1.16 2.19
CA LYS A 189 15.58 -1.36 2.71
C LYS A 189 15.52 -2.52 3.68
N PRO A 190 14.85 -2.35 4.85
CA PRO A 190 14.69 -3.41 5.84
C PRO A 190 14.03 -4.68 5.26
N THR A 191 13.01 -4.54 4.43
CA THR A 191 12.31 -5.68 3.79
C THR A 191 13.22 -6.44 2.83
N THR A 192 14.09 -5.75 2.07
CA THR A 192 15.12 -6.38 1.25
C THR A 192 16.08 -7.21 2.10
N GLN A 193 16.55 -6.65 3.25
CA GLN A 193 17.44 -7.38 4.16
C GLN A 193 16.74 -8.59 4.77
N GLN A 194 15.48 -8.48 5.17
CA GLN A 194 14.71 -9.61 5.68
C GLN A 194 14.54 -10.72 4.64
N ARG A 195 14.31 -10.39 3.35
CA ARG A 195 14.28 -11.37 2.26
C ARG A 195 15.64 -12.01 2.06
N LEU A 196 16.74 -11.24 2.07
CA LEU A 196 18.10 -11.78 2.02
C LEU A 196 18.40 -12.73 3.19
N ASP A 197 17.96 -12.39 4.39
CA ASP A 197 18.12 -13.26 5.55
C ASP A 197 17.36 -14.58 5.38
N GLY A 198 16.14 -14.53 4.80
CA GLY A 198 15.39 -15.73 4.45
C GLY A 198 16.10 -16.61 3.41
N VAL A 199 16.75 -16.00 2.41
CA VAL A 199 17.60 -16.71 1.43
C VAL A 199 18.78 -17.38 2.13
N ARG A 200 19.50 -16.63 2.99
CA ARG A 200 20.64 -17.15 3.77
C ARG A 200 20.25 -18.32 4.65
N ASP A 201 19.10 -18.21 5.34
CA ASP A 201 18.57 -19.28 6.18
C ASP A 201 18.33 -20.57 5.38
N ALA A 202 17.65 -20.48 4.24
CA ALA A 202 17.34 -21.64 3.42
C ALA A 202 18.61 -22.31 2.85
N LEU A 203 19.58 -21.52 2.41
CA LEU A 203 20.86 -22.05 1.92
C LEU A 203 21.67 -22.70 3.04
N ALA A 204 21.70 -22.08 4.24
CA ALA A 204 22.41 -22.60 5.41
C ALA A 204 21.86 -23.97 5.87
N GLU A 205 20.56 -24.23 5.72
CA GLU A 205 19.95 -25.53 6.01
C GLU A 205 20.53 -26.67 5.16
N GLN A 206 21.12 -26.34 4.00
CA GLN A 206 21.78 -27.27 3.09
C GLN A 206 23.32 -27.14 3.12
N GLY A 207 23.88 -26.44 4.12
CA GLY A 207 25.31 -26.22 4.24
C GLY A 207 25.90 -25.26 3.17
N MET A 208 25.06 -24.48 2.50
CA MET A 208 25.43 -23.52 1.49
C MET A 208 25.41 -22.08 2.01
N THR A 209 26.12 -21.20 1.33
CA THR A 209 26.18 -19.75 1.66
C THR A 209 25.85 -18.91 0.42
N LEU A 210 25.10 -17.84 0.63
CA LEU A 210 24.89 -16.82 -0.41
C LEU A 210 26.13 -15.92 -0.48
N LYS A 211 26.75 -15.84 -1.65
CA LYS A 211 27.90 -14.98 -1.91
C LYS A 211 27.45 -13.63 -2.45
N GLU A 212 28.26 -12.57 -2.23
CA GLU A 212 27.98 -11.23 -2.76
C GLU A 212 27.80 -11.19 -4.29
N GLU A 213 28.57 -11.99 -5.02
CA GLU A 213 28.50 -12.12 -6.48
C GLU A 213 27.17 -12.74 -6.98
N GLN A 214 26.37 -13.33 -6.08
CA GLN A 214 25.06 -13.90 -6.36
C GLN A 214 23.93 -12.91 -6.10
N ILE A 215 24.22 -11.69 -5.68
CA ILE A 215 23.25 -10.64 -5.34
C ILE A 215 23.30 -9.56 -6.40
N PHE A 216 22.19 -9.35 -7.10
CA PHE A 216 22.01 -8.32 -8.12
C PHE A 216 21.01 -7.31 -7.60
N GLU A 217 21.48 -6.12 -7.22
CA GLU A 217 20.61 -5.06 -6.75
C GLU A 217 19.76 -4.50 -7.89
N GLY A 218 18.45 -4.42 -7.67
CA GLY A 218 17.44 -3.76 -8.46
C GLY A 218 16.68 -2.73 -7.64
N ASP A 219 15.50 -2.31 -8.11
CA ASP A 219 14.71 -1.21 -7.55
C ASP A 219 13.20 -1.52 -7.42
N TYR A 220 12.82 -2.80 -7.60
CA TYR A 220 11.44 -3.28 -7.66
C TYR A 220 10.66 -2.89 -8.94
N GLU A 221 11.39 -2.48 -10.00
CA GLU A 221 10.81 -2.17 -11.31
C GLU A 221 11.27 -3.21 -12.35
N SER A 222 10.42 -3.46 -13.35
CA SER A 222 10.71 -4.50 -14.36
C SER A 222 12.02 -4.25 -15.15
N GLN A 223 12.38 -2.97 -15.38
CA GLN A 223 13.61 -2.64 -16.08
C GLN A 223 14.85 -3.08 -15.32
N SER A 224 14.88 -2.90 -14.00
CA SER A 224 16.02 -3.35 -13.20
C SER A 224 16.17 -4.87 -13.17
N GLY A 225 15.05 -5.60 -13.20
CA GLY A 225 15.02 -7.05 -13.36
C GLY A 225 15.58 -7.49 -14.71
N PHE A 226 15.21 -6.80 -15.78
CA PHE A 226 15.73 -7.02 -17.14
C PHE A 226 17.26 -6.81 -17.18
N ASP A 227 17.75 -5.67 -16.69
CA ASP A 227 19.17 -5.32 -16.68
C ASP A 227 20.00 -6.28 -15.80
N ALA A 228 19.45 -6.69 -14.65
CA ALA A 228 20.09 -7.68 -13.80
C ALA A 228 20.21 -9.02 -14.49
N MET A 229 19.18 -9.48 -15.19
CA MET A 229 19.21 -10.76 -15.91
C MET A 229 20.21 -10.77 -17.03
N GLN A 230 20.41 -9.69 -17.79
CA GLN A 230 21.48 -9.60 -18.79
C GLN A 230 22.86 -9.86 -18.16
N ARG A 231 23.11 -9.31 -16.98
CA ARG A 231 24.36 -9.53 -16.22
C ARG A 231 24.46 -10.98 -15.72
N ILE A 232 23.36 -11.56 -15.23
CA ILE A 232 23.30 -12.96 -14.76
C ILE A 232 23.60 -13.93 -15.88
N LEU A 233 23.08 -13.71 -17.08
CA LEU A 233 23.31 -14.57 -18.24
C LEU A 233 24.78 -14.59 -18.73
N ALA A 234 25.55 -13.55 -18.39
CA ALA A 234 27.00 -13.46 -18.70
C ALA A 234 27.87 -14.22 -17.69
N LEU A 235 27.33 -14.70 -16.59
CA LEU A 235 28.11 -15.43 -15.57
C LEU A 235 28.59 -16.80 -16.09
N THR A 236 29.76 -17.23 -15.62
CA THR A 236 30.31 -18.54 -15.86
C THR A 236 30.82 -19.16 -14.54
N PRO A 237 30.27 -20.29 -14.07
CA PRO A 237 29.14 -21.01 -14.66
C PRO A 237 27.85 -20.23 -14.55
N ARG A 238 26.94 -20.40 -15.54
CA ARG A 238 25.63 -19.77 -15.52
C ARG A 238 24.81 -20.32 -14.33
N PRO A 239 24.10 -19.46 -13.56
CA PRO A 239 23.15 -19.91 -12.55
C PRO A 239 22.02 -20.76 -13.16
N THR A 240 21.49 -21.68 -12.36
CA THR A 240 20.38 -22.54 -12.79
C THR A 240 19.01 -22.02 -12.33
N ALA A 241 19.01 -21.10 -11.37
CA ALA A 241 17.80 -20.47 -10.87
C ALA A 241 18.03 -19.04 -10.42
N VAL A 242 16.98 -18.23 -10.57
CA VAL A 242 16.91 -16.84 -10.12
C VAL A 242 15.72 -16.66 -9.18
N PHE A 243 15.95 -16.06 -8.02
CA PHE A 243 14.91 -15.54 -7.15
C PHE A 243 14.87 -14.02 -7.25
N ALA A 244 13.83 -13.49 -7.88
CA ALA A 244 13.56 -12.06 -7.90
C ALA A 244 12.69 -11.67 -6.70
N PHE A 245 13.03 -10.57 -6.03
CA PHE A 245 12.37 -10.15 -4.80
C PHE A 245 11.00 -9.48 -5.01
N ASP A 246 10.58 -9.32 -6.26
CA ASP A 246 9.18 -9.08 -6.63
C ASP A 246 8.87 -9.65 -8.02
N ASP A 247 7.60 -9.68 -8.37
CA ASP A 247 7.13 -10.19 -9.66
C ASP A 247 7.45 -9.23 -10.82
N PRO A 248 7.38 -7.90 -10.69
CA PRO A 248 7.80 -7.00 -11.75
C PRO A 248 9.24 -7.24 -12.21
N MET A 249 10.21 -7.36 -11.30
CA MET A 249 11.60 -7.69 -11.65
C MET A 249 11.71 -9.10 -12.27
N ALA A 250 10.96 -10.09 -11.74
CA ALA A 250 10.93 -11.43 -12.32
C ALA A 250 10.44 -11.42 -13.78
N ILE A 251 9.38 -10.67 -14.07
CA ILE A 251 8.83 -10.51 -15.43
C ILE A 251 9.84 -9.83 -16.35
N GLY A 252 10.52 -8.77 -15.87
CA GLY A 252 11.60 -8.12 -16.61
C GLY A 252 12.75 -9.08 -16.91
N ALA A 253 13.15 -9.91 -15.93
CA ALA A 253 14.19 -10.90 -16.09
C ALA A 253 13.79 -12.01 -17.10
N ILE A 254 12.54 -12.47 -17.09
CA ILE A 254 12.02 -13.42 -18.09
C ILE A 254 12.11 -12.83 -19.50
N CYS A 255 11.79 -11.55 -19.66
CA CYS A 255 11.88 -10.86 -20.94
C CYS A 255 13.33 -10.83 -21.45
N ALA A 256 14.31 -10.49 -20.60
CA ALA A 256 15.72 -10.50 -20.96
C ALA A 256 16.24 -11.91 -21.31
N ALA A 257 15.80 -12.95 -20.59
CA ALA A 257 16.11 -14.34 -20.91
C ALA A 257 15.58 -14.72 -22.29
N TRP A 258 14.33 -14.36 -22.58
CA TRP A 258 13.71 -14.62 -23.89
C TRP A 258 14.47 -13.94 -25.03
N GLU A 259 14.85 -12.68 -24.90
CA GLU A 259 15.65 -11.95 -25.90
C GLU A 259 17.03 -12.61 -26.15
N ALA A 260 17.62 -13.19 -25.10
CA ALA A 260 18.88 -13.93 -25.19
C ALA A 260 18.74 -15.37 -25.72
N GLY A 261 17.50 -15.81 -26.04
CA GLY A 261 17.22 -17.18 -26.47
C GLY A 261 17.31 -18.22 -25.34
N VAL A 262 17.28 -17.81 -24.08
CA VAL A 262 17.34 -18.67 -22.89
C VAL A 262 15.91 -18.97 -22.43
N LYS A 263 15.59 -20.24 -22.29
CA LYS A 263 14.25 -20.69 -21.94
C LYS A 263 14.04 -20.71 -20.43
N VAL A 264 12.93 -20.14 -19.99
CA VAL A 264 12.42 -20.26 -18.62
C VAL A 264 11.21 -21.20 -18.67
N PRO A 265 11.16 -22.29 -17.89
CA PRO A 265 12.14 -22.71 -16.86
C PRO A 265 13.24 -23.65 -17.36
N ASP A 266 13.27 -24.09 -18.63
CA ASP A 266 14.07 -25.21 -19.12
C ASP A 266 15.59 -25.01 -18.93
N ASP A 267 16.09 -23.79 -19.23
CA ASP A 267 17.52 -23.45 -19.12
C ASP A 267 17.85 -22.75 -17.81
N ILE A 268 16.89 -22.00 -17.25
CA ILE A 268 17.01 -21.28 -15.99
C ILE A 268 15.64 -21.15 -15.33
N SER A 269 15.52 -21.57 -14.07
CA SER A 269 14.30 -21.43 -13.32
C SER A 269 14.14 -20.01 -12.75
N MET A 270 12.89 -19.53 -12.66
CA MET A 270 12.56 -18.21 -12.12
C MET A 270 11.50 -18.33 -11.04
N ILE A 271 11.71 -17.65 -9.92
CA ILE A 271 10.70 -17.46 -8.91
C ILE A 271 10.60 -15.98 -8.52
N GLY A 272 9.38 -15.47 -8.38
CA GLY A 272 9.07 -14.11 -7.99
C GLY A 272 8.58 -14.02 -6.55
N TYR A 273 8.03 -12.86 -6.22
CA TYR A 273 7.43 -12.56 -4.92
C TYR A 273 6.28 -11.57 -5.13
N ASP A 274 5.21 -11.70 -4.36
CA ASP A 274 3.98 -10.91 -4.24
C ASP A 274 2.73 -11.54 -4.85
N ASP A 275 2.83 -12.42 -5.85
CA ASP A 275 1.69 -13.00 -6.58
C ASP A 275 0.76 -11.91 -7.15
N VAL A 276 1.37 -10.94 -7.87
CA VAL A 276 0.57 -9.92 -8.58
C VAL A 276 -0.18 -10.55 -9.75
N GLU A 277 -1.32 -9.95 -10.15
CA GLU A 277 -2.18 -10.51 -11.20
C GLU A 277 -1.40 -10.85 -12.48
N MET A 278 -0.43 -10.01 -12.87
CA MET A 278 0.39 -10.20 -14.08
C MET A 278 1.29 -11.43 -14.02
N ALA A 279 1.67 -11.92 -12.82
CA ALA A 279 2.47 -13.14 -12.66
C ALA A 279 1.80 -14.35 -13.31
N ARG A 280 0.47 -14.45 -13.21
CA ARG A 280 -0.32 -15.51 -13.82
C ARG A 280 -0.33 -15.45 -15.35
N PHE A 281 -0.23 -14.25 -15.92
CA PHE A 281 -0.35 -13.99 -17.36
C PHE A 281 1.00 -13.78 -18.06
N SER A 282 2.12 -13.88 -17.34
CA SER A 282 3.46 -13.91 -17.95
C SER A 282 3.64 -15.20 -18.77
N SER A 283 4.61 -15.23 -19.65
CA SER A 283 4.91 -16.39 -20.47
C SER A 283 6.38 -16.81 -20.30
N PRO A 284 6.62 -17.93 -19.58
CA PRO A 284 5.65 -18.81 -18.90
C PRO A 284 4.98 -18.14 -17.68
N PRO A 285 3.87 -18.69 -17.16
CA PRO A 285 3.29 -18.24 -15.88
C PRO A 285 4.34 -18.33 -14.78
N LEU A 286 4.48 -17.23 -13.99
CA LEU A 286 5.52 -17.10 -12.98
C LEU A 286 5.17 -17.88 -11.71
N THR A 287 6.08 -18.72 -11.25
CA THR A 287 6.06 -19.24 -9.88
C THR A 287 6.42 -18.11 -8.93
N THR A 288 5.63 -17.87 -7.89
CA THR A 288 5.81 -16.73 -7.00
C THR A 288 5.35 -17.01 -5.58
N ILE A 289 5.82 -16.23 -4.62
CA ILE A 289 5.34 -16.24 -3.23
C ILE A 289 4.09 -15.38 -3.13
N ARG A 290 3.00 -15.98 -2.67
CA ARG A 290 1.74 -15.26 -2.49
C ARG A 290 1.77 -14.35 -1.27
N HIS A 291 1.58 -13.06 -1.50
CA HIS A 291 1.40 -12.04 -0.48
C HIS A 291 -0.08 -11.60 -0.48
N PRO A 292 -0.80 -11.69 0.64
CA PRO A 292 -2.23 -11.37 0.69
C PRO A 292 -2.47 -9.85 0.70
N LYS A 293 -2.20 -9.19 -0.41
CA LYS A 293 -2.14 -7.71 -0.57
C LYS A 293 -3.44 -7.00 -0.21
N ALA A 294 -4.57 -7.48 -0.74
CA ALA A 294 -5.87 -6.88 -0.46
C ALA A 294 -6.26 -7.04 1.03
N GLU A 295 -5.97 -8.20 1.62
CA GLU A 295 -6.21 -8.44 3.05
C GLU A 295 -5.29 -7.59 3.93
N LEU A 296 -4.04 -7.35 3.50
CA LEU A 296 -3.12 -6.43 4.18
C LEU A 296 -3.67 -5.01 4.21
N GLY A 297 -4.15 -4.52 3.07
CA GLY A 297 -4.79 -3.21 2.96
C GLY A 297 -6.05 -3.11 3.83
N LEU A 298 -6.90 -4.13 3.77
CA LEU A 298 -8.10 -4.22 4.59
C LEU A 298 -7.77 -4.19 6.09
N LEU A 299 -6.84 -5.00 6.54
CA LEU A 299 -6.40 -5.04 7.95
C LEU A 299 -5.89 -3.68 8.42
N ALA A 300 -5.08 -3.03 7.60
CA ALA A 300 -4.50 -1.72 7.93
C ALA A 300 -5.58 -0.65 8.12
N VAL A 301 -6.52 -0.56 7.18
CA VAL A 301 -7.59 0.45 7.28
C VAL A 301 -8.59 0.13 8.38
N GLN A 302 -8.88 -1.15 8.66
CA GLN A 302 -9.71 -1.56 9.80
C GLN A 302 -9.10 -1.12 11.12
N GLN A 303 -7.80 -1.36 11.31
CA GLN A 303 -7.09 -0.90 12.50
C GLN A 303 -7.12 0.63 12.61
N LEU A 304 -6.90 1.34 11.50
CA LEU A 304 -6.94 2.80 11.48
C LEU A 304 -8.32 3.34 11.87
N VAL A 305 -9.39 2.84 11.24
CA VAL A 305 -10.77 3.28 11.51
C VAL A 305 -11.19 2.95 12.95
N SER A 306 -10.76 1.80 13.48
CA SER A 306 -10.99 1.46 14.90
C SER A 306 -10.35 2.50 15.83
N ARG A 307 -9.11 2.92 15.55
CA ARG A 307 -8.44 3.98 16.35
C ARG A 307 -9.12 5.35 16.22
N ILE A 308 -9.57 5.71 15.02
CA ILE A 308 -10.31 6.95 14.80
C ILE A 308 -11.58 6.96 15.66
N ARG A 309 -12.36 5.87 15.64
CA ARG A 309 -13.60 5.75 16.43
C ARG A 309 -13.36 5.75 17.93
N ASN A 310 -12.33 5.07 18.41
CA ASN A 310 -11.99 5.07 19.85
C ASN A 310 -11.60 6.46 20.32
N LYS A 311 -10.87 7.22 19.53
CA LYS A 311 -10.53 8.61 19.82
C LYS A 311 -11.78 9.52 19.86
N GLU A 312 -12.78 9.28 19.01
CA GLU A 312 -14.06 10.00 19.04
C GLU A 312 -14.87 9.71 20.33
N LEU A 313 -14.64 8.57 20.98
CA LEU A 313 -15.30 8.19 22.24
C LEU A 313 -14.63 8.76 23.50
N GLU A 314 -13.35 9.16 23.40
CA GLU A 314 -12.58 9.75 24.50
C GLU A 314 -12.76 11.29 24.62
N VAL A 315 -13.52 11.91 23.71
CA VAL A 315 -13.88 13.34 23.70
C VAL A 315 -15.32 13.55 24.08
#